data_86c5fd6d17397220938fec5b11cf48f5
#
_entry.id   86c5fd6d17397220938fec5b11cf48f5
#
_cell.length_a   1.000
_cell.length_b   1.000
_cell.length_c   1.000
_cell.angle_alpha   90.00
_cell.angle_beta   90.00
_cell.angle_gamma   90.00
#
_symmetry.space_group_name_H-M   'P 1'
#
loop_
_entity.id
_entity.type
_entity.pdbx_description
1 polymer ?
#
loop_
_entity_poly.entity_id
_entity_poly.type
_entity_poly.pdbx_seq_one_letter_code
_entity_poly.pdbx_strand_id
1 'polypeptide(L)'
;MDQVQLNYGKYEIPKTLANAINLQSELKSEGVTQFGELGGLFFSYEKIDTRYLNTPLDVIQFASTGSDGVHFGFLTDFGQVNDLENAYIVRVSPMDSDDPIQIVARNLRDFLRLLCYAPGAVEIVDVTTDEDTFHSVPEIAATQTIEGYDAEVRKALQQRFSLEPINSIEGYLNEVKNERESEILLPTEDSLGITNKSATIMEEPKNQKLFKFDDNALSLDTDEVVHFFETSSVEAKLVFLREAQSKALLYDDEELKLYLSKQLHLMNLEDEAVRIKY
;
A
#
# COMPACT_ATOMS: atom_id res chain seq x y z
N MET A 1 3.78 21.12 10.44
CA MET A 1 3.83 20.63 9.04
C MET A 1 2.40 20.40 8.62
N ASP A 2 2.02 20.76 7.40
CA ASP A 2 0.69 20.47 6.86
C ASP A 2 0.49 18.96 6.76
N GLN A 3 -0.73 18.45 7.00
CA GLN A 3 -1.05 17.02 6.96
C GLN A 3 -0.76 16.41 5.58
N VAL A 4 -1.06 17.14 4.51
CA VAL A 4 -0.73 16.72 3.13
C VAL A 4 0.78 16.57 2.96
N GLN A 5 1.57 17.54 3.43
CA GLN A 5 3.02 17.49 3.37
C GLN A 5 3.61 16.32 4.19
N LEU A 6 3.00 16.00 5.35
CA LEU A 6 3.41 14.85 6.16
C LEU A 6 3.18 13.52 5.44
N ASN A 7 2.07 13.42 4.70
CA ASN A 7 1.71 12.19 3.99
C ASN A 7 2.54 12.01 2.70
N TYR A 8 2.56 13.04 1.84
CA TYR A 8 3.17 12.94 0.50
C TYR A 8 4.66 13.21 0.47
N GLY A 9 5.21 13.93 1.46
CA GLY A 9 6.64 14.24 1.52
C GLY A 9 7.13 14.98 0.26
N LYS A 10 8.06 14.39 -0.46
CA LYS A 10 8.63 14.92 -1.71
C LYS A 10 7.74 14.75 -2.95
N TYR A 11 6.67 13.95 -2.84
CA TYR A 11 5.86 13.59 -4.00
C TYR A 11 4.78 14.62 -4.28
N GLU A 12 4.55 14.86 -5.57
CA GLU A 12 3.38 15.58 -6.04
C GLU A 12 2.14 14.66 -5.94
N ILE A 13 0.99 15.27 -5.64
CA ILE A 13 -0.30 14.56 -5.64
C ILE A 13 -0.64 14.14 -7.07
N PRO A 14 -0.92 12.84 -7.34
CA PRO A 14 -1.32 12.36 -8.64
C PRO A 14 -2.56 13.10 -9.16
N LYS A 15 -2.55 13.49 -10.43
CA LYS A 15 -3.71 14.14 -11.06
C LYS A 15 -4.94 13.22 -11.08
N THR A 16 -4.71 11.92 -11.24
CA THR A 16 -5.76 10.91 -11.17
C THR A 16 -6.42 10.90 -9.80
N LEU A 17 -5.64 11.00 -8.71
CA LEU A 17 -6.20 11.10 -7.34
C LEU A 17 -6.98 12.39 -7.14
N ALA A 18 -6.42 13.53 -7.58
CA ALA A 18 -7.11 14.82 -7.48
C ALA A 18 -8.48 14.78 -8.19
N ASN A 19 -8.54 14.16 -9.36
CA ASN A 19 -9.79 13.99 -10.10
C ASN A 19 -10.77 13.03 -9.40
N ALA A 20 -10.28 11.98 -8.71
CA ALA A 20 -11.13 11.07 -7.95
C ALA A 20 -11.76 11.77 -6.74
N ILE A 21 -10.99 12.56 -5.99
CA ILE A 21 -11.48 13.36 -4.86
C ILE A 21 -12.49 14.43 -5.31
N ASN A 22 -12.24 15.06 -6.46
CA ASN A 22 -13.21 16.00 -7.03
C ASN A 22 -14.52 15.30 -7.41
N LEU A 23 -14.44 14.14 -8.08
CA LEU A 23 -15.62 13.34 -8.42
C LEU A 23 -16.39 12.91 -7.17
N GLN A 24 -15.71 12.45 -6.13
CA GLN A 24 -16.29 12.10 -4.83
C GLN A 24 -17.08 13.28 -4.25
N SER A 25 -16.51 14.49 -4.30
CA SER A 25 -17.15 15.70 -3.79
C SER A 25 -18.37 16.12 -4.63
N GLU A 26 -18.29 15.99 -5.96
CA GLU A 26 -19.39 16.25 -6.88
C GLU A 26 -20.58 15.31 -6.59
N LEU A 27 -20.36 14.00 -6.56
CA LEU A 27 -21.41 12.99 -6.31
C LEU A 27 -22.07 13.18 -4.93
N LYS A 28 -21.29 13.56 -3.91
CA LYS A 28 -21.85 13.93 -2.61
C LYS A 28 -22.75 15.15 -2.70
N SER A 29 -22.32 16.21 -3.38
CA SER A 29 -23.08 17.45 -3.52
C SER A 29 -24.37 17.26 -4.33
N GLU A 30 -24.38 16.34 -5.26
CA GLU A 30 -25.55 15.93 -6.08
C GLU A 30 -26.49 14.97 -5.35
N GLY A 31 -26.09 14.49 -4.16
CA GLY A 31 -26.89 13.55 -3.36
C GLY A 31 -26.88 12.11 -3.91
N VAL A 32 -25.95 11.81 -4.81
CA VAL A 32 -25.75 10.45 -5.33
C VAL A 32 -25.15 9.56 -4.25
N THR A 33 -24.22 10.08 -3.44
CA THR A 33 -23.62 9.35 -2.32
C THR A 33 -24.02 9.97 -0.98
N GLN A 34 -24.38 9.14 0.00
CA GLN A 34 -24.88 9.62 1.29
C GLN A 34 -23.73 10.19 2.14
N PHE A 35 -22.58 9.52 2.21
CA PHE A 35 -21.46 9.90 3.05
C PHE A 35 -20.30 10.52 2.27
N GLY A 36 -20.35 10.48 0.94
CA GLY A 36 -19.31 10.97 0.05
C GLY A 36 -18.24 9.91 -0.23
N GLU A 37 -18.63 8.66 -0.30
CA GLU A 37 -17.82 7.54 -0.74
C GLU A 37 -17.80 7.42 -2.26
N LEU A 38 -16.71 6.92 -2.82
CA LEU A 38 -16.55 6.61 -4.23
C LEU A 38 -16.23 5.13 -4.39
N GLY A 39 -17.21 4.34 -4.82
CA GLY A 39 -17.05 2.88 -4.91
C GLY A 39 -16.82 2.21 -3.56
N GLY A 40 -17.46 2.69 -2.49
CA GLY A 40 -17.29 2.18 -1.13
C GLY A 40 -16.07 2.73 -0.38
N LEU A 41 -15.27 3.62 -0.99
CA LEU A 41 -14.06 4.15 -0.40
C LEU A 41 -14.12 5.67 -0.21
N PHE A 42 -13.46 6.15 0.83
CA PHE A 42 -13.23 7.55 1.11
C PHE A 42 -11.82 7.94 0.66
N PHE A 43 -11.72 8.69 -0.42
CA PHE A 43 -10.45 9.23 -0.92
C PHE A 43 -10.10 10.53 -0.20
N SER A 44 -8.82 10.68 0.16
CA SER A 44 -8.32 11.87 0.83
C SER A 44 -6.85 12.14 0.49
N TYR A 45 -6.44 13.41 0.55
CA TYR A 45 -5.02 13.79 0.52
C TYR A 45 -4.37 13.72 1.88
N GLU A 46 -5.17 13.91 2.92
CA GLU A 46 -4.66 14.06 4.28
C GLU A 46 -4.29 12.70 4.85
N LYS A 47 -3.28 12.70 5.72
CA LYS A 47 -2.97 11.57 6.57
C LYS A 47 -4.23 11.26 7.38
N ILE A 48 -4.72 10.03 7.31
CA ILE A 48 -5.73 9.56 8.24
C ILE A 48 -5.09 9.57 9.63
N ASP A 49 -5.81 10.08 10.61
CA ASP A 49 -5.33 10.51 11.95
C ASP A 49 -4.47 9.47 12.71
N THR A 50 -4.47 8.22 12.26
CA THR A 50 -3.69 7.15 12.88
C THR A 50 -3.07 6.27 11.81
N ARG A 51 -1.74 6.32 11.72
CA ARG A 51 -1.00 5.31 10.96
C ARG A 51 -1.03 4.02 11.76
N TYR A 52 -1.56 2.95 11.18
CA TYR A 52 -1.57 1.64 11.84
C TYR A 52 -0.16 1.05 11.91
N LEU A 53 0.08 0.21 12.92
CA LEU A 53 1.39 -0.36 13.25
C LEU A 53 2.03 -1.10 12.09
N ASN A 54 1.21 -1.80 11.33
CA ASN A 54 1.64 -2.60 10.19
C ASN A 54 1.60 -1.85 8.84
N THR A 55 1.26 -0.54 8.82
CA THR A 55 1.35 0.24 7.59
C THR A 55 2.81 0.47 7.21
N PRO A 56 3.31 -0.05 6.07
CA PRO A 56 4.72 0.10 5.69
C PRO A 56 5.14 1.57 5.57
N LEU A 57 6.37 1.89 6.01
CA LEU A 57 6.89 3.27 6.04
C LEU A 57 6.89 3.95 4.68
N ASP A 58 7.03 3.17 3.63
CA ASP A 58 7.08 3.62 2.25
C ASP A 58 5.72 3.53 1.53
N VAL A 59 4.62 3.42 2.30
CA VAL A 59 3.25 3.52 1.78
C VAL A 59 2.65 4.88 2.10
N ILE A 60 2.20 5.59 1.06
CA ILE A 60 1.48 6.87 1.14
C ILE A 60 -0.01 6.60 1.02
N GLN A 61 -0.73 6.71 2.12
CA GLN A 61 -2.16 6.44 2.20
C GLN A 61 -2.97 7.50 1.44
N PHE A 62 -3.99 7.07 0.67
CA PHE A 62 -4.88 7.96 -0.08
C PHE A 62 -6.36 7.60 -0.01
N ALA A 63 -6.72 6.42 0.46
CA ALA A 63 -8.12 6.00 0.60
C ALA A 63 -8.32 5.03 1.77
N SER A 64 -9.55 4.94 2.28
CA SER A 64 -9.95 3.97 3.31
C SER A 64 -11.38 3.51 3.11
N THR A 65 -11.73 2.37 3.71
CA THR A 65 -13.13 1.88 3.77
C THR A 65 -13.96 2.61 4.82
N GLY A 66 -13.32 3.32 5.76
CA GLY A 66 -13.99 3.91 6.92
C GLY A 66 -14.32 2.91 8.03
N SER A 67 -13.95 1.63 7.89
CA SER A 67 -14.13 0.58 8.91
C SER A 67 -12.87 -0.27 9.05
N ASP A 68 -12.69 -0.89 10.21
CA ASP A 68 -11.64 -1.87 10.57
C ASP A 68 -10.20 -1.43 10.24
N GLY A 69 -10.01 -0.14 9.97
CA GLY A 69 -8.70 0.42 9.61
C GLY A 69 -8.21 0.07 8.22
N VAL A 70 -9.01 -0.61 7.39
CA VAL A 70 -8.63 -0.97 6.03
C VAL A 70 -8.41 0.28 5.19
N HIS A 71 -7.22 0.37 4.59
CA HIS A 71 -6.84 1.52 3.80
C HIS A 71 -5.96 1.13 2.60
N PHE A 72 -5.83 2.07 1.66
CA PHE A 72 -5.07 1.92 0.44
C PHE A 72 -4.02 3.00 0.31
N GLY A 73 -2.86 2.65 -0.23
CA GLY A 73 -1.76 3.58 -0.40
C GLY A 73 -0.90 3.28 -1.62
N PHE A 74 -0.12 4.30 -2.01
CA PHE A 74 0.93 4.19 -3.01
C PHE A 74 2.18 3.59 -2.40
N LEU A 75 2.71 2.52 -3.00
CA LEU A 75 3.99 1.95 -2.62
C LEU A 75 5.12 2.72 -3.30
N THR A 76 5.98 3.38 -2.52
CA THR A 76 7.07 4.20 -3.03
C THR A 76 8.39 3.44 -3.21
N ASP A 77 8.45 2.17 -2.77
CA ASP A 77 9.67 1.35 -2.77
C ASP A 77 10.86 2.09 -2.14
N PHE A 78 10.64 2.66 -0.94
CA PHE A 78 11.62 3.49 -0.24
C PHE A 78 12.19 4.60 -1.14
N GLY A 79 11.28 5.33 -1.78
CA GLY A 79 11.64 6.49 -2.59
C GLY A 79 12.16 6.20 -3.99
N GLN A 80 12.14 4.94 -4.46
CA GLN A 80 12.58 4.55 -5.81
C GLN A 80 11.54 4.85 -6.90
N VAL A 81 10.27 5.01 -6.52
CA VAL A 81 9.22 5.47 -7.43
C VAL A 81 9.35 6.97 -7.63
N ASN A 82 9.40 7.44 -8.88
CA ASN A 82 9.54 8.86 -9.19
C ASN A 82 8.19 9.57 -9.36
N ASP A 83 7.15 8.85 -9.75
CA ASP A 83 5.82 9.38 -10.04
C ASP A 83 4.76 8.41 -9.47
N LEU A 84 3.97 8.91 -8.52
CA LEU A 84 2.92 8.13 -7.87
C LEU A 84 1.80 7.68 -8.82
N GLU A 85 1.64 8.29 -10.00
CA GLU A 85 0.72 7.79 -11.04
C GLU A 85 1.06 6.35 -11.46
N ASN A 86 2.32 5.94 -11.33
CA ASN A 86 2.83 4.62 -11.71
C ASN A 86 3.18 3.73 -10.52
N ALA A 87 2.87 4.16 -9.29
CA ALA A 87 3.12 3.38 -8.09
C ALA A 87 2.12 2.23 -7.95
N TYR A 88 2.59 1.07 -7.50
CA TYR A 88 1.69 0.00 -7.07
C TYR A 88 0.76 0.51 -5.96
N ILE A 89 -0.46 0.00 -5.97
CA ILE A 89 -1.43 0.24 -4.91
C ILE A 89 -1.43 -0.94 -3.95
N VAL A 90 -1.23 -0.62 -2.68
CA VAL A 90 -1.23 -1.57 -1.58
C VAL A 90 -2.51 -1.39 -0.76
N ARG A 91 -3.17 -2.50 -0.45
CA ARG A 91 -4.18 -2.60 0.59
C ARG A 91 -3.48 -2.95 1.90
N VAL A 92 -3.87 -2.28 2.96
CA VAL A 92 -3.47 -2.61 4.34
C VAL A 92 -4.72 -2.91 5.12
N SER A 93 -4.79 -4.11 5.73
CA SER A 93 -5.88 -4.59 6.57
C SER A 93 -5.34 -4.88 7.97
N PRO A 94 -5.34 -3.91 8.89
CA PRO A 94 -4.66 -4.05 10.17
C PRO A 94 -5.19 -5.17 11.06
N MET A 95 -6.45 -5.58 10.85
CA MET A 95 -7.12 -6.62 11.63
C MET A 95 -6.97 -8.02 11.03
N ASP A 96 -6.41 -8.12 9.82
CA ASP A 96 -6.09 -9.39 9.19
C ASP A 96 -4.76 -9.91 9.74
N SER A 97 -4.76 -11.10 10.33
CA SER A 97 -3.57 -11.70 10.94
C SER A 97 -2.72 -12.49 9.94
N ASP A 98 -3.32 -12.94 8.85
CA ASP A 98 -2.69 -13.89 7.92
C ASP A 98 -2.04 -13.18 6.75
N ASP A 99 -2.72 -12.19 6.16
CA ASP A 99 -2.22 -11.44 5.00
C ASP A 99 -2.63 -9.95 5.07
N PRO A 100 -2.07 -9.20 6.03
CA PRO A 100 -2.49 -7.82 6.30
C PRO A 100 -2.12 -6.83 5.19
N ILE A 101 -1.18 -7.19 4.30
CA ILE A 101 -0.63 -6.28 3.29
C ILE A 101 -0.61 -6.95 1.93
N GLN A 102 -1.32 -6.37 0.96
CA GLN A 102 -1.45 -6.95 -0.37
C GLN A 102 -1.31 -5.88 -1.47
N ILE A 103 -0.60 -6.21 -2.56
CA ILE A 103 -0.63 -5.38 -3.76
C ILE A 103 -1.91 -5.69 -4.54
N VAL A 104 -2.76 -4.67 -4.71
CA VAL A 104 -4.09 -4.83 -5.32
C VAL A 104 -4.16 -4.28 -6.75
N ALA A 105 -3.27 -3.36 -7.12
CA ALA A 105 -3.26 -2.82 -8.47
C ALA A 105 -1.87 -2.33 -8.87
N ARG A 106 -1.61 -2.33 -10.17
CA ARG A 106 -0.36 -1.83 -10.77
C ARG A 106 -0.20 -0.32 -10.62
N ASN A 107 -1.31 0.41 -10.58
CA ASN A 107 -1.36 1.86 -10.43
C ASN A 107 -2.77 2.33 -10.07
N LEU A 108 -2.93 3.63 -9.76
CA LEU A 108 -4.21 4.20 -9.36
C LEU A 108 -5.29 4.07 -10.46
N ARG A 109 -4.95 4.18 -11.74
CA ARG A 109 -5.92 4.03 -12.82
C ARG A 109 -6.50 2.61 -12.87
N ASP A 110 -5.66 1.59 -12.73
CA ASP A 110 -6.10 0.20 -12.66
C ASP A 110 -6.89 -0.09 -11.38
N PHE A 111 -6.52 0.54 -10.27
CA PHE A 111 -7.32 0.48 -9.04
C PHE A 111 -8.74 1.03 -9.24
N LEU A 112 -8.89 2.18 -9.90
CA LEU A 112 -10.20 2.74 -10.25
C LEU A 112 -10.97 1.83 -11.22
N ARG A 113 -10.29 1.08 -12.11
CA ARG A 113 -10.93 0.06 -12.97
C ARG A 113 -11.50 -1.08 -12.12
N LEU A 114 -10.74 -1.55 -11.12
CA LEU A 114 -11.24 -2.57 -10.19
C LEU A 114 -12.48 -2.07 -9.45
N LEU A 115 -12.47 -0.86 -8.90
CA LEU A 115 -13.65 -0.25 -8.26
C LEU A 115 -14.83 -0.13 -9.22
N CYS A 116 -14.59 0.17 -10.49
CA CYS A 116 -15.63 0.34 -11.49
C CYS A 116 -16.27 -0.99 -11.92
N TYR A 117 -15.48 -2.05 -12.11
CA TYR A 117 -15.93 -3.30 -12.74
C TYR A 117 -15.96 -4.50 -11.82
N ALA A 118 -15.42 -4.37 -10.61
CA ALA A 118 -15.42 -5.39 -9.58
C ALA A 118 -15.91 -4.77 -8.27
N PRO A 119 -17.24 -4.58 -8.11
CA PRO A 119 -17.80 -4.09 -6.87
C PRO A 119 -17.32 -4.97 -5.71
N GLY A 120 -16.90 -4.35 -4.62
CA GLY A 120 -16.25 -5.08 -3.55
C GLY A 120 -14.81 -5.50 -3.89
N ALA A 121 -14.12 -4.76 -4.79
CA ALA A 121 -12.70 -5.00 -5.10
C ALA A 121 -11.82 -5.05 -3.84
N VAL A 122 -12.25 -4.38 -2.77
CA VAL A 122 -11.65 -4.47 -1.43
C VAL A 122 -11.78 -5.88 -0.83
N GLU A 123 -12.90 -6.55 -1.09
CA GLU A 123 -13.21 -7.90 -0.62
C GLU A 123 -12.60 -8.97 -1.53
N ILE A 124 -12.46 -8.67 -2.82
CA ILE A 124 -11.92 -9.61 -3.81
C ILE A 124 -10.50 -10.04 -3.46
N VAL A 125 -9.72 -9.18 -2.85
CA VAL A 125 -8.34 -9.51 -2.46
C VAL A 125 -8.31 -10.54 -1.32
N ASP A 126 -9.29 -10.50 -0.41
CA ASP A 126 -9.42 -11.51 0.66
C ASP A 126 -9.82 -12.89 0.12
N VAL A 127 -10.44 -12.92 -1.05
CA VAL A 127 -10.91 -14.14 -1.70
C VAL A 127 -9.79 -14.93 -2.39
N THR A 128 -8.64 -14.30 -2.65
CA THR A 128 -7.51 -14.95 -3.33
C THR A 128 -6.79 -16.00 -2.49
N THR A 129 -7.09 -16.09 -1.19
CA THR A 129 -6.51 -17.10 -0.29
C THR A 129 -7.31 -18.42 -0.25
N ASP A 130 -8.54 -18.43 -0.76
CA ASP A 130 -9.40 -19.61 -0.83
C ASP A 130 -9.78 -19.91 -2.29
N GLU A 131 -9.14 -20.96 -2.87
CA GLU A 131 -9.38 -21.37 -4.26
C GLU A 131 -10.87 -21.57 -4.59
N ASP A 132 -11.67 -22.06 -3.63
CA ASP A 132 -13.10 -22.34 -3.84
C ASP A 132 -13.94 -21.03 -3.92
N THR A 133 -13.56 -20.01 -3.18
CA THR A 133 -14.21 -18.70 -3.21
C THR A 133 -13.81 -17.90 -4.44
N PHE A 134 -12.58 -18.06 -4.91
CA PHE A 134 -12.03 -17.37 -6.09
C PHE A 134 -12.79 -17.69 -7.38
N HIS A 135 -13.23 -18.94 -7.55
CA HIS A 135 -14.05 -19.35 -8.71
C HIS A 135 -15.44 -18.74 -8.73
N SER A 136 -15.95 -18.24 -7.60
CA SER A 136 -17.27 -17.60 -7.50
C SER A 136 -17.25 -16.09 -7.78
N VAL A 137 -16.09 -15.43 -7.66
CA VAL A 137 -15.95 -13.97 -7.83
C VAL A 137 -16.26 -13.48 -9.25
N PRO A 138 -15.81 -14.12 -10.34
CA PRO A 138 -16.20 -13.71 -11.69
C PRO A 138 -17.71 -13.84 -11.94
N GLU A 139 -18.34 -14.85 -11.33
CA GLU A 139 -19.77 -15.09 -11.44
C GLU A 139 -20.59 -14.07 -10.64
N ILE A 140 -20.12 -13.70 -9.46
CA ILE A 140 -20.70 -12.65 -8.62
C ILE A 140 -20.54 -11.27 -9.30
N ALA A 141 -19.37 -10.96 -9.82
CA ALA A 141 -19.11 -9.69 -10.50
C ALA A 141 -19.88 -9.56 -11.85
N ALA A 142 -20.09 -10.70 -12.55
CA ALA A 142 -20.82 -10.74 -13.82
C ALA A 142 -22.35 -10.75 -13.64
N THR A 143 -22.85 -11.29 -12.52
CA THR A 143 -24.29 -11.49 -12.29
C THR A 143 -24.93 -10.41 -11.42
N GLN A 144 -24.17 -9.59 -10.68
CA GLN A 144 -24.71 -8.45 -9.97
C GLN A 144 -25.14 -7.35 -10.94
N THR A 145 -26.42 -7.35 -11.28
CA THR A 145 -27.08 -6.16 -11.83
C THR A 145 -27.08 -5.12 -10.72
N ILE A 146 -26.11 -4.23 -10.75
CA ILE A 146 -26.01 -3.14 -9.79
C ILE A 146 -27.04 -2.11 -10.20
N GLU A 147 -28.15 -2.08 -9.48
CA GLU A 147 -29.24 -1.12 -9.65
C GLU A 147 -29.09 0.03 -8.63
N GLY A 148 -29.49 1.24 -9.05
CA GLY A 148 -29.52 2.40 -8.16
C GLY A 148 -28.17 3.09 -7.97
N TYR A 149 -27.87 3.43 -6.73
CA TYR A 149 -26.71 4.21 -6.29
C TYR A 149 -25.36 3.74 -6.89
N ASP A 150 -25.06 2.45 -6.84
CA ASP A 150 -23.80 1.93 -7.35
C ASP A 150 -23.67 2.07 -8.87
N ALA A 151 -24.78 2.01 -9.59
CA ALA A 151 -24.79 2.18 -11.05
C ALA A 151 -24.44 3.62 -11.47
N GLU A 152 -24.89 4.63 -10.72
CA GLU A 152 -24.57 6.04 -10.98
C GLU A 152 -23.11 6.34 -10.68
N VAL A 153 -22.57 5.87 -9.55
CA VAL A 153 -21.16 6.00 -9.18
C VAL A 153 -20.26 5.33 -10.22
N ARG A 154 -20.60 4.10 -10.63
CA ARG A 154 -19.86 3.37 -11.67
C ARG A 154 -19.84 4.12 -13.00
N LYS A 155 -20.99 4.62 -13.43
CA LYS A 155 -21.10 5.42 -14.67
C LYS A 155 -20.25 6.68 -14.59
N ALA A 156 -20.26 7.37 -13.46
CA ALA A 156 -19.47 8.56 -13.22
C ALA A 156 -17.96 8.26 -13.29
N LEU A 157 -17.51 7.19 -12.63
CA LEU A 157 -16.12 6.70 -12.68
C LEU A 157 -15.72 6.38 -14.13
N GLN A 158 -16.53 5.58 -14.83
CA GLN A 158 -16.27 5.17 -16.20
C GLN A 158 -16.13 6.38 -17.13
N GLN A 159 -17.02 7.35 -17.01
CA GLN A 159 -17.01 8.56 -17.84
C GLN A 159 -15.81 9.48 -17.50
N ARG A 160 -15.58 9.73 -16.19
CA ARG A 160 -14.52 10.64 -15.73
C ARG A 160 -13.13 10.18 -16.15
N PHE A 161 -12.87 8.88 -16.08
CA PHE A 161 -11.54 8.30 -16.30
C PHE A 161 -11.44 7.52 -17.61
N SER A 162 -12.51 7.41 -18.41
CA SER A 162 -12.57 6.60 -19.63
C SER A 162 -12.03 5.18 -19.36
N LEU A 163 -12.63 4.52 -18.35
CA LEU A 163 -12.18 3.20 -17.90
C LEU A 163 -12.73 2.11 -18.83
N GLU A 164 -11.86 1.16 -19.19
CA GLU A 164 -12.22 -0.03 -19.94
C GLU A 164 -12.36 -1.24 -18.99
N PRO A 165 -13.26 -2.19 -19.28
CA PRO A 165 -13.41 -3.40 -18.50
C PRO A 165 -12.11 -4.19 -18.34
N ILE A 166 -11.96 -4.89 -17.21
CA ILE A 166 -10.91 -5.89 -17.01
C ILE A 166 -11.47 -7.23 -17.48
N ASN A 167 -10.83 -7.87 -18.46
CA ASN A 167 -11.30 -9.12 -19.06
C ASN A 167 -11.33 -10.29 -18.07
N SER A 168 -10.35 -10.35 -17.19
CA SER A 168 -10.24 -11.33 -16.13
C SER A 168 -9.61 -10.65 -14.92
N ILE A 169 -10.34 -10.56 -13.81
CA ILE A 169 -9.84 -9.98 -12.57
C ILE A 169 -8.74 -10.87 -12.01
N GLU A 170 -8.98 -12.19 -11.97
CA GLU A 170 -8.00 -13.19 -11.58
C GLU A 170 -6.70 -13.07 -12.40
N GLY A 171 -6.85 -13.08 -13.73
CA GLY A 171 -5.71 -12.94 -14.63
C GLY A 171 -4.92 -11.66 -14.34
N TYR A 172 -5.62 -10.54 -14.13
CA TYR A 172 -5.00 -9.26 -13.80
C TYR A 172 -4.24 -9.29 -12.46
N LEU A 173 -4.85 -9.82 -11.39
CA LEU A 173 -4.22 -9.91 -10.07
C LEU A 173 -2.99 -10.84 -10.10
N ASN A 174 -3.08 -11.97 -10.81
CA ASN A 174 -1.95 -12.87 -11.00
C ASN A 174 -0.82 -12.20 -11.80
N GLU A 175 -1.14 -11.42 -12.84
CA GLU A 175 -0.14 -10.64 -13.57
C GLU A 175 0.58 -9.64 -12.66
N VAL A 176 -0.17 -8.86 -11.87
CA VAL A 176 0.39 -7.88 -10.94
C VAL A 176 1.30 -8.54 -9.91
N LYS A 177 0.87 -9.68 -9.35
CA LYS A 177 1.67 -10.46 -8.41
C LYS A 177 2.97 -10.95 -9.04
N ASN A 178 2.89 -11.59 -10.22
CA ASN A 178 4.07 -12.09 -10.93
C ASN A 178 5.04 -10.96 -11.34
N GLU A 179 4.51 -9.81 -11.77
CA GLU A 179 5.32 -8.63 -12.05
C GLU A 179 6.09 -8.20 -10.81
N ARG A 180 5.40 -8.04 -9.67
CA ARG A 180 6.05 -7.67 -8.42
C ARG A 180 7.09 -8.70 -7.97
N GLU A 181 6.79 -9.98 -7.99
CA GLU A 181 7.72 -11.05 -7.63
C GLU A 181 9.00 -11.00 -8.47
N SER A 182 8.89 -10.66 -9.76
CA SER A 182 10.03 -10.52 -10.64
C SER A 182 10.94 -9.32 -10.34
N GLU A 183 10.43 -8.31 -9.64
CA GLU A 183 11.17 -7.11 -9.23
C GLU A 183 11.88 -7.27 -7.87
N ILE A 184 11.48 -8.26 -7.06
CA ILE A 184 11.98 -8.44 -5.70
C ILE A 184 13.42 -8.96 -5.72
N LEU A 185 14.32 -8.19 -5.09
CA LEU A 185 15.70 -8.58 -4.83
C LEU A 185 15.83 -9.37 -3.53
N LEU A 186 15.18 -8.91 -2.47
CA LEU A 186 15.12 -9.57 -1.17
C LEU A 186 13.66 -9.72 -0.74
N PRO A 187 13.18 -10.94 -0.47
CA PRO A 187 11.83 -11.17 0.01
C PRO A 187 11.65 -10.66 1.45
N THR A 188 10.42 -10.31 1.81
CA THR A 188 9.98 -9.91 3.15
C THR A 188 8.68 -10.61 3.51
N GLU A 189 8.38 -10.74 4.82
CA GLU A 189 7.16 -11.40 5.30
C GLU A 189 5.88 -10.69 4.83
N ASP A 190 5.94 -9.38 4.63
CA ASP A 190 4.82 -8.57 4.11
C ASP A 190 4.57 -8.76 2.59
N SER A 191 5.28 -9.67 1.94
CA SER A 191 5.21 -9.97 0.50
C SER A 191 5.54 -8.79 -0.43
N LEU A 192 5.83 -7.60 0.09
CA LEU A 192 6.22 -6.44 -0.72
C LEU A 192 7.66 -6.55 -1.23
N GLY A 193 8.55 -7.18 -0.44
CA GLY A 193 9.97 -7.32 -0.76
C GLY A 193 10.72 -6.00 -0.85
N ILE A 194 12.02 -6.09 -1.06
CA ILE A 194 12.89 -4.96 -1.38
C ILE A 194 13.30 -5.08 -2.83
N THR A 195 13.08 -4.03 -3.61
CA THR A 195 13.45 -3.95 -5.03
C THR A 195 14.72 -3.12 -5.19
N ASN A 196 15.39 -3.28 -6.32
CA ASN A 196 16.52 -2.42 -6.69
C ASN A 196 16.33 -1.89 -8.11
N LYS A 197 15.51 -0.86 -8.25
CA LYS A 197 15.30 -0.18 -9.54
C LYS A 197 16.48 0.72 -9.97
N SER A 198 17.43 0.97 -9.06
CA SER A 198 18.58 1.87 -9.29
C SER A 198 19.88 1.15 -9.67
N ALA A 199 19.98 -0.16 -9.54
CA ALA A 199 21.22 -0.87 -9.79
C ALA A 199 21.46 -1.10 -11.27
N THR A 200 22.35 -0.30 -11.83
CA THR A 200 22.95 -0.52 -13.17
C THR A 200 23.89 -1.73 -13.20
N ILE A 201 24.16 -2.34 -12.06
CA ILE A 201 25.07 -3.50 -11.93
C ILE A 201 24.38 -4.52 -11.02
N MET A 202 23.90 -5.59 -11.61
CA MET A 202 23.47 -6.79 -10.89
C MET A 202 24.71 -7.51 -10.34
N GLU A 203 25.25 -7.05 -9.22
CA GLU A 203 25.96 -7.98 -8.36
C GLU A 203 24.88 -8.78 -7.62
N GLU A 204 24.84 -10.10 -7.87
CA GLU A 204 23.99 -10.97 -7.07
C GLU A 204 24.24 -10.70 -5.59
N PRO A 205 23.20 -10.62 -4.74
CA PRO A 205 23.34 -10.38 -3.31
C PRO A 205 24.02 -11.59 -2.65
N LYS A 206 25.36 -11.68 -2.82
CA LYS A 206 26.15 -12.76 -2.25
C LYS A 206 26.21 -12.56 -0.75
N ASN A 207 25.46 -13.42 -0.02
CA ASN A 207 25.52 -13.57 1.44
C ASN A 207 25.22 -12.27 2.24
N GLN A 208 24.14 -11.58 1.93
CA GLN A 208 23.68 -10.51 2.82
C GLN A 208 23.20 -11.12 4.15
N LYS A 209 23.85 -10.74 5.24
CA LYS A 209 23.45 -11.13 6.57
C LYS A 209 22.23 -10.31 6.97
N LEU A 210 21.03 -10.92 6.92
CA LEU A 210 19.82 -10.31 7.42
C LEU A 210 19.76 -10.33 8.95
N PHE A 211 19.05 -9.39 9.54
CA PHE A 211 18.74 -9.39 10.97
C PHE A 211 17.89 -10.61 11.31
N LYS A 212 18.17 -11.23 12.45
CA LYS A 212 17.39 -12.37 12.91
C LYS A 212 16.45 -11.92 14.01
N PHE A 213 15.18 -11.90 13.71
CA PHE A 213 14.14 -11.65 14.70
C PHE A 213 13.90 -12.93 15.52
N ASP A 214 13.65 -12.78 16.80
CA ASP A 214 13.10 -13.85 17.63
C ASP A 214 11.57 -13.79 17.47
N ASP A 215 10.96 -14.90 17.07
CA ASP A 215 9.51 -14.99 16.83
C ASP A 215 8.66 -14.71 18.08
N ASN A 216 9.27 -14.78 19.27
CA ASN A 216 8.61 -14.49 20.54
C ASN A 216 9.02 -13.12 21.12
N ALA A 217 9.85 -12.34 20.44
CA ALA A 217 10.29 -11.05 20.94
C ALA A 217 9.12 -10.06 20.99
N LEU A 218 8.98 -9.38 22.12
CA LEU A 218 8.07 -8.24 22.29
C LEU A 218 8.79 -6.90 22.12
N SER A 219 10.12 -6.90 22.03
CA SER A 219 10.97 -5.73 21.84
C SER A 219 12.29 -6.14 21.21
N LEU A 220 13.01 -5.18 20.67
CA LEU A 220 14.33 -5.35 20.06
C LEU A 220 15.42 -4.91 21.03
N ASP A 221 16.57 -5.59 21.00
CA ASP A 221 17.77 -5.11 21.66
C ASP A 221 18.38 -3.96 20.84
N THR A 222 18.40 -2.77 21.41
CA THR A 222 18.87 -1.56 20.72
C THR A 222 20.34 -1.66 20.32
N ASP A 223 21.19 -2.26 21.15
CA ASP A 223 22.62 -2.40 20.85
C ASP A 223 22.85 -3.36 19.67
N GLU A 224 22.07 -4.44 19.59
CA GLU A 224 22.09 -5.37 18.46
C GLU A 224 21.62 -4.69 17.16
N VAL A 225 20.57 -3.90 17.22
CA VAL A 225 20.07 -3.13 16.06
C VAL A 225 21.13 -2.10 15.60
N VAL A 226 21.73 -1.37 16.53
CA VAL A 226 22.81 -0.42 16.22
C VAL A 226 23.96 -1.12 15.50
N HIS A 227 24.45 -2.23 16.07
CA HIS A 227 25.53 -3.00 15.46
C HIS A 227 25.17 -3.51 14.06
N PHE A 228 23.91 -3.99 13.89
CA PHE A 228 23.41 -4.43 12.59
C PHE A 228 23.42 -3.27 11.56
N PHE A 229 22.92 -2.10 11.94
CA PHE A 229 22.89 -0.94 11.05
C PHE A 229 24.29 -0.40 10.70
N GLU A 230 25.29 -0.55 11.57
CA GLU A 230 26.67 -0.16 11.28
C GLU A 230 27.36 -1.07 10.26
N THR A 231 26.94 -2.34 10.19
CA THR A 231 27.69 -3.38 9.45
C THR A 231 26.96 -3.92 8.22
N SER A 232 25.67 -3.61 8.04
CA SER A 232 24.84 -4.19 7.00
C SER A 232 24.68 -3.29 5.77
N SER A 233 24.33 -3.89 4.63
CA SER A 233 23.99 -3.16 3.41
C SER A 233 22.68 -2.36 3.56
N VAL A 234 22.46 -1.42 2.64
CA VAL A 234 21.22 -0.64 2.61
C VAL A 234 19.99 -1.55 2.46
N GLU A 235 20.05 -2.52 1.55
CA GLU A 235 18.95 -3.44 1.28
C GLU A 235 18.60 -4.28 2.51
N ALA A 236 19.61 -4.78 3.25
CA ALA A 236 19.39 -5.52 4.50
C ALA A 236 18.75 -4.65 5.58
N LYS A 237 19.11 -3.36 5.67
CA LYS A 237 18.45 -2.40 6.58
C LYS A 237 16.99 -2.13 6.19
N LEU A 238 16.69 -2.08 4.89
CA LEU A 238 15.32 -1.93 4.41
C LEU A 238 14.48 -3.18 4.72
N VAL A 239 15.04 -4.39 4.56
CA VAL A 239 14.39 -5.63 5.02
C VAL A 239 14.09 -5.54 6.52
N PHE A 240 15.10 -5.15 7.33
CA PHE A 240 14.89 -4.98 8.78
C PHE A 240 13.71 -4.07 9.09
N LEU A 241 13.59 -2.93 8.41
CA LEU A 241 12.51 -1.97 8.65
C LEU A 241 11.14 -2.56 8.34
N ARG A 242 10.99 -3.31 7.24
CA ARG A 242 9.73 -3.99 6.90
C ARG A 242 9.37 -5.07 7.92
N GLU A 243 10.33 -5.94 8.25
CA GLU A 243 10.09 -7.04 9.19
C GLU A 243 9.76 -6.51 10.60
N ALA A 244 10.53 -5.53 11.09
CA ALA A 244 10.29 -4.94 12.41
C ALA A 244 8.92 -4.25 12.49
N GLN A 245 8.46 -3.66 11.40
CA GLN A 245 7.16 -3.02 11.32
C GLN A 245 6.03 -4.05 11.20
N SER A 246 6.17 -5.06 10.32
CA SER A 246 5.21 -6.16 10.19
C SER A 246 4.99 -6.88 11.53
N LYS A 247 6.06 -7.05 12.31
CA LYS A 247 6.02 -7.65 13.65
C LYS A 247 5.60 -6.67 14.76
N ALA A 248 5.24 -5.42 14.42
CA ALA A 248 4.87 -4.35 15.37
C ALA A 248 5.94 -4.04 16.45
N LEU A 249 7.22 -4.36 16.19
CA LEU A 249 8.31 -4.20 17.16
C LEU A 249 8.81 -2.77 17.32
N LEU A 250 8.32 -1.83 16.48
CA LEU A 250 8.71 -0.41 16.52
C LEU A 250 7.74 0.46 17.32
N TYR A 251 6.60 -0.07 17.76
CA TYR A 251 5.48 0.75 18.25
C TYR A 251 5.77 1.53 19.51
N ASP A 252 6.18 0.84 20.57
CA ASP A 252 6.34 1.42 21.91
C ASP A 252 7.79 1.85 22.24
N ASP A 253 8.70 1.80 21.26
CA ASP A 253 10.10 2.13 21.46
C ASP A 253 10.48 3.46 20.78
N GLU A 254 10.24 4.57 21.49
CA GLU A 254 10.54 5.91 21.01
C GLU A 254 12.05 6.16 20.82
N GLU A 255 12.91 5.51 21.60
CA GLU A 255 14.37 5.64 21.48
C GLU A 255 14.85 4.95 20.20
N LEU A 256 14.37 3.74 19.95
CA LEU A 256 14.65 3.00 18.72
C LEU A 256 14.11 3.74 17.48
N LYS A 257 12.85 4.24 17.52
CA LYS A 257 12.30 5.06 16.44
C LYS A 257 13.15 6.28 16.14
N LEU A 258 13.63 6.97 17.17
CA LEU A 258 14.51 8.13 16.99
C LEU A 258 15.85 7.74 16.37
N TYR A 259 16.44 6.61 16.79
CA TYR A 259 17.65 6.07 16.18
C TYR A 259 17.41 5.72 14.70
N LEU A 260 16.38 4.94 14.40
CA LEU A 260 16.04 4.53 13.04
C LEU A 260 15.71 5.73 12.13
N SER A 261 15.03 6.75 12.65
CA SER A 261 14.80 8.00 11.93
C SER A 261 16.12 8.65 11.50
N LYS A 262 17.15 8.69 12.37
CA LYS A 262 18.47 9.21 12.01
C LYS A 262 19.14 8.35 10.93
N GLN A 263 19.01 7.02 11.01
CA GLN A 263 19.55 6.12 10.00
C GLN A 263 18.86 6.32 8.63
N LEU A 264 17.55 6.51 8.62
CA LEU A 264 16.78 6.80 7.41
C LEU A 264 17.26 8.12 6.75
N HIS A 265 17.50 9.18 7.52
CA HIS A 265 18.13 10.42 7.01
C HIS A 265 19.50 10.15 6.37
N LEU A 266 20.36 9.33 6.99
CA LEU A 266 21.65 8.96 6.44
C LEU A 266 21.54 8.15 5.14
N MET A 267 20.41 7.48 4.93
CA MET A 267 20.08 6.74 3.70
C MET A 267 19.35 7.61 2.66
N ASN A 268 19.18 8.92 2.90
CA ASN A 268 18.40 9.87 2.07
C ASN A 268 16.90 9.49 1.94
N LEU A 269 16.34 8.88 2.98
CA LEU A 269 14.94 8.48 3.08
C LEU A 269 14.21 9.44 4.02
N GLU A 270 14.13 10.71 3.62
CA GLU A 270 13.61 11.82 4.45
C GLU A 270 12.14 11.63 4.84
N ASP A 271 11.31 11.16 3.89
CA ASP A 271 9.89 10.97 4.11
C ASP A 271 9.62 9.83 5.08
N GLU A 272 10.33 8.72 4.94
CA GLU A 272 10.27 7.56 5.83
C GLU A 272 10.82 7.93 7.23
N ALA A 273 11.88 8.73 7.29
CA ALA A 273 12.45 9.24 8.55
C ALA A 273 11.46 10.12 9.34
N VAL A 274 10.56 10.80 8.66
CA VAL A 274 9.46 11.54 9.27
C VAL A 274 8.36 10.59 9.69
N ARG A 275 7.93 9.68 8.80
CA ARG A 275 6.80 8.76 9.04
C ARG A 275 7.01 7.80 10.20
N ILE A 276 8.25 7.35 10.46
CA ILE A 276 8.55 6.40 11.54
C ILE A 276 8.25 6.97 12.94
N LYS A 277 8.09 8.29 13.07
CA LYS A 277 7.81 8.98 14.34
C LYS A 277 6.32 9.05 14.67
N TYR A 278 5.47 8.71 13.73
CA TYR A 278 4.01 8.77 13.85
C TYR A 278 3.39 7.39 13.70
#